data_2511a1aa550fa7f913d0bc375527c9ad
#
_entry.id   2511a1aa550fa7f913d0bc375527c9ad
#
_cell.length_a   1.000
_cell.length_b   1.000
_cell.length_c   1.000
_cell.angle_alpha   90.00
_cell.angle_beta   90.00
_cell.angle_gamma   90.00
#
_symmetry.space_group_name_H-M   'P 1'
#
loop_
_entity.id
_entity.type
_entity.pdbx_description
1 polymer ?
#
loop_
_entity_poly.entity_id
_entity_poly.type
_entity_poly.pdbx_seq_one_letter_code
_entity_poly.pdbx_strand_id
1 'polypeptide(L)'
;MAMDTAPNAGSTAIGIGRIDQLGIVVHDAAKTMRRYAETLGVRQWYRANSSTPAEVLTRGKKMTLDIDIYLGYLGRVQVELIESRAGSGGIYAEHLADRGEGIHHVGFFVSNLDKKLAALGKTGIEPIQSGEIRSRGGAVTRYAYYETGGPGSIVAEFIETKLAGIPVGMSRFMMKIGSLTGDAEKIRL
;
A
#
# COMPACT_ATOMS: atom_id res chain seq x y z
N MET A 1 20.55 13.05 36.11
CA MET A 1 20.33 12.45 34.82
C MET A 1 19.37 13.38 34.06
N ALA A 2 19.93 14.31 33.29
CA ALA A 2 19.17 15.33 32.60
C ALA A 2 18.47 14.69 31.40
N MET A 3 17.14 14.80 31.33
CA MET A 3 16.39 14.48 30.12
C MET A 3 16.72 15.55 29.07
N ASP A 4 17.40 15.13 28.02
CA ASP A 4 17.65 15.94 26.84
C ASP A 4 16.28 16.26 26.18
N THR A 5 15.82 17.49 26.34
CA THR A 5 14.59 17.95 25.69
C THR A 5 14.93 18.19 24.22
N ALA A 6 14.60 17.21 23.37
CA ALA A 6 14.62 17.40 21.95
C ALA A 6 13.82 18.69 21.59
N PRO A 7 14.29 19.49 20.60
CA PRO A 7 13.59 20.70 20.21
C PRO A 7 12.16 20.35 19.75
N ASN A 8 11.22 21.13 20.24
CA ASN A 8 9.80 21.06 19.91
C ASN A 8 9.62 21.32 18.41
N ALA A 9 9.79 20.29 17.59
CA ALA A 9 9.44 20.31 16.18
C ALA A 9 7.92 20.49 16.14
N GLY A 10 7.47 21.66 15.71
CA GLY A 10 6.07 22.02 15.63
C GLY A 10 5.26 20.85 15.08
N SER A 11 4.17 20.51 15.78
CA SER A 11 3.31 19.36 15.51
C SER A 11 3.00 19.23 14.01
N THR A 12 3.75 18.39 13.32
CA THR A 12 3.44 17.94 11.96
C THR A 12 2.46 16.77 12.03
N ALA A 13 1.40 16.94 12.83
CA ALA A 13 0.29 16.00 12.80
C ALA A 13 -0.29 16.01 11.37
N ILE A 14 0.09 15.01 10.58
CA ILE A 14 -0.34 14.85 9.19
C ILE A 14 -1.86 14.61 9.12
N GLY A 15 -2.54 14.60 10.27
CA GLY A 15 -3.97 14.33 10.35
C GLY A 15 -4.30 12.97 9.72
N ILE A 16 -3.61 11.93 10.17
CA ILE A 16 -3.89 10.55 9.79
C ILE A 16 -5.16 10.13 10.52
N GLY A 17 -6.09 9.54 9.78
CA GLY A 17 -7.32 8.98 10.35
C GLY A 17 -7.09 7.58 10.91
N ARG A 18 -7.94 6.65 10.48
CA ARG A 18 -7.82 5.22 10.83
C ARG A 18 -6.87 4.51 9.87
N ILE A 19 -6.44 3.30 10.25
CA ILE A 19 -5.82 2.35 9.32
C ILE A 19 -6.91 1.85 8.38
N ASP A 20 -6.71 2.03 7.08
CA ASP A 20 -7.63 1.61 6.02
C ASP A 20 -7.16 0.32 5.35
N GLN A 21 -5.85 0.04 5.34
CA GLN A 21 -5.25 -1.11 4.68
C GLN A 21 -4.15 -1.73 5.54
N LEU A 22 -4.02 -3.05 5.41
CA LEU A 22 -2.92 -3.85 5.94
C LEU A 22 -2.23 -4.55 4.78
N GLY A 23 -0.99 -4.18 4.49
CA GLY A 23 -0.18 -4.78 3.45
C GLY A 23 0.69 -5.91 3.99
N ILE A 24 0.64 -7.06 3.34
CA ILE A 24 1.30 -8.29 3.73
C ILE A 24 2.06 -8.84 2.53
N VAL A 25 3.35 -9.04 2.66
CA VAL A 25 4.18 -9.65 1.62
C VAL A 25 4.23 -11.15 1.82
N VAL A 26 4.03 -11.91 0.74
CA VAL A 26 3.93 -13.36 0.75
C VAL A 26 4.66 -14.00 -0.44
N HIS A 27 5.07 -15.25 -0.29
CA HIS A 27 5.62 -16.04 -1.40
C HIS A 27 4.54 -16.72 -2.25
N ASP A 28 3.38 -17.03 -1.65
CA ASP A 28 2.25 -17.72 -2.30
C ASP A 28 0.93 -17.10 -1.82
N ALA A 29 0.43 -16.15 -2.60
CA ALA A 29 -0.82 -15.48 -2.29
C ALA A 29 -2.02 -16.44 -2.33
N ALA A 30 -2.02 -17.43 -3.24
CA ALA A 30 -3.11 -18.39 -3.35
C ALA A 30 -3.22 -19.26 -2.09
N LYS A 31 -2.11 -19.71 -1.54
CA LYS A 31 -2.06 -20.44 -0.26
C LYS A 31 -2.54 -19.55 0.89
N THR A 32 -2.07 -18.31 0.95
CA THR A 32 -2.45 -17.35 2.00
C THR A 32 -3.93 -17.01 1.93
N MET A 33 -4.48 -16.77 0.73
CA MET A 33 -5.91 -16.52 0.54
C MET A 33 -6.77 -17.69 1.04
N ARG A 34 -6.40 -18.94 0.73
CA ARG A 34 -7.10 -20.14 1.26
C ARG A 34 -7.06 -20.18 2.79
N ARG A 35 -5.89 -19.92 3.37
CA ARG A 35 -5.75 -19.88 4.82
C ARG A 35 -6.62 -18.81 5.47
N TYR A 36 -6.70 -17.62 4.85
CA TYR A 36 -7.54 -16.53 5.36
C TYR A 36 -9.04 -16.80 5.15
N ALA A 37 -9.42 -17.55 4.12
CA ALA A 37 -10.80 -18.01 3.97
C ALA A 37 -11.24 -18.96 5.10
N GLU A 38 -10.35 -19.86 5.50
CA GLU A 38 -10.59 -20.84 6.57
C GLU A 38 -10.58 -20.20 7.97
N THR A 39 -9.61 -19.32 8.24
CA THR A 39 -9.35 -18.82 9.60
C THR A 39 -10.03 -17.48 9.89
N LEU A 40 -10.15 -16.60 8.91
CA LEU A 40 -10.67 -15.24 9.05
C LEU A 40 -11.97 -15.00 8.28
N GLY A 41 -12.43 -15.97 7.49
CA GLY A 41 -13.63 -15.86 6.67
C GLY A 41 -13.51 -14.92 5.46
N VAL A 42 -12.28 -14.56 5.05
CA VAL A 42 -12.02 -13.70 3.88
C VAL A 42 -12.07 -14.54 2.61
N ARG A 43 -13.27 -14.74 2.06
CA ARG A 43 -13.52 -15.63 0.91
C ARG A 43 -13.53 -14.94 -0.45
N GLN A 44 -13.55 -13.61 -0.49
CA GLN A 44 -13.58 -12.86 -1.73
C GLN A 44 -12.37 -11.97 -1.85
N TRP A 45 -11.66 -12.13 -2.96
CA TRP A 45 -10.48 -11.38 -3.30
C TRP A 45 -10.61 -10.76 -4.69
N TYR A 46 -9.78 -9.76 -4.96
CA TYR A 46 -9.65 -9.11 -6.24
C TYR A 46 -8.16 -9.04 -6.58
N ARG A 47 -7.77 -9.66 -7.69
CA ARG A 47 -6.42 -9.45 -8.24
C ARG A 47 -6.43 -8.15 -9.01
N ALA A 48 -5.52 -7.25 -8.68
CA ALA A 48 -5.36 -6.01 -9.43
C ALA A 48 -4.74 -6.31 -10.80
N ASN A 49 -5.44 -5.91 -11.86
CA ASN A 49 -4.95 -6.01 -13.24
C ASN A 49 -4.27 -4.69 -13.61
N SER A 50 -3.03 -4.47 -13.16
CA SER A 50 -2.21 -3.39 -13.69
C SER A 50 -1.75 -3.77 -15.09
N SER A 51 -2.01 -2.92 -16.07
CA SER A 51 -1.71 -3.18 -17.48
C SER A 51 -0.24 -2.99 -17.84
N THR A 52 0.62 -2.63 -16.89
CA THR A 52 2.05 -2.38 -17.10
C THR A 52 2.84 -2.77 -15.88
N PRO A 53 4.08 -3.27 -16.02
CA PRO A 53 5.00 -3.32 -14.91
C PRO A 53 5.04 -1.95 -14.26
N ALA A 54 4.80 -1.90 -12.95
CA ALA A 54 4.72 -0.63 -12.24
C ALA A 54 6.12 0.00 -12.18
N GLU A 55 6.33 1.10 -12.91
CA GLU A 55 7.49 1.95 -12.68
C GLU A 55 7.31 2.69 -11.35
N VAL A 56 8.30 2.55 -10.48
CA VAL A 56 8.31 3.17 -9.17
C VAL A 56 9.62 3.91 -8.92
N LEU A 57 9.58 4.86 -8.00
CA LEU A 57 10.78 5.46 -7.43
C LEU A 57 11.05 4.80 -6.08
N THR A 58 12.14 4.05 -5.96
CA THR A 58 12.60 3.46 -4.70
C THR A 58 13.89 4.15 -4.27
N ARG A 59 13.86 4.84 -3.13
CA ARG A 59 14.98 5.66 -2.63
C ARG A 59 15.60 6.55 -3.72
N GLY A 60 14.71 7.24 -4.48
CA GLY A 60 15.08 8.16 -5.56
C GLY A 60 15.54 7.50 -6.86
N LYS A 61 15.57 6.17 -6.97
CA LYS A 61 15.95 5.43 -8.19
C LYS A 61 14.71 4.86 -8.86
N LYS A 62 14.61 5.01 -10.17
CA LYS A 62 13.58 4.35 -10.98
C LYS A 62 13.84 2.85 -11.02
N MET A 63 12.81 2.07 -10.80
CA MET A 63 12.82 0.62 -10.98
C MET A 63 11.45 0.11 -11.40
N THR A 64 11.43 -1.10 -11.91
CA THR A 64 10.22 -1.82 -12.29
C THR A 64 9.97 -2.91 -11.26
N LEU A 65 8.75 -2.98 -10.73
CA LEU A 65 8.32 -4.04 -9.84
C LEU A 65 7.60 -5.13 -10.63
N ASP A 66 7.97 -6.38 -10.38
CA ASP A 66 7.25 -7.56 -10.85
C ASP A 66 6.54 -8.22 -9.67
N ILE A 67 5.31 -7.78 -9.43
CA ILE A 67 4.49 -8.17 -8.29
C ILE A 67 3.06 -8.47 -8.72
N ASP A 68 2.40 -9.38 -8.01
CA ASP A 68 0.96 -9.54 -8.06
C ASP A 68 0.33 -9.00 -6.77
N ILE A 69 -0.77 -8.27 -6.91
CA ILE A 69 -1.50 -7.67 -5.79
C ILE A 69 -2.89 -8.26 -5.72
N TYR A 70 -3.25 -8.73 -4.52
CA TYR A 70 -4.57 -9.29 -4.23
C TYR A 70 -5.22 -8.53 -3.06
N LEU A 71 -6.43 -8.05 -3.26
CA LEU A 71 -7.16 -7.21 -2.32
C LEU A 71 -8.37 -7.96 -1.76
N GLY A 72 -8.39 -8.15 -0.45
CA GLY A 72 -9.51 -8.70 0.32
C GLY A 72 -9.95 -7.72 1.39
N TYR A 73 -10.94 -8.10 2.19
CA TYR A 73 -11.44 -7.20 3.26
C TYR A 73 -11.77 -7.97 4.52
N LEU A 74 -11.20 -7.53 5.63
CA LEU A 74 -11.54 -7.94 6.98
C LEU A 74 -12.32 -6.80 7.65
N GLY A 75 -13.62 -6.92 7.73
CA GLY A 75 -14.47 -5.81 8.17
C GLY A 75 -14.35 -4.60 7.22
N ARG A 76 -13.85 -3.48 7.72
CA ARG A 76 -13.61 -2.25 6.96
C ARG A 76 -12.16 -2.10 6.49
N VAL A 77 -11.24 -2.92 7.03
CA VAL A 77 -9.83 -2.87 6.67
C VAL A 77 -9.63 -3.68 5.38
N GLN A 78 -9.00 -3.07 4.41
CA GLN A 78 -8.54 -3.77 3.22
C GLN A 78 -7.29 -4.57 3.58
N VAL A 79 -7.27 -5.85 3.20
CA VAL A 79 -6.08 -6.69 3.29
C VAL A 79 -5.48 -6.79 1.91
N GLU A 80 -4.25 -6.35 1.77
CA GLU A 80 -3.48 -6.45 0.54
C GLU A 80 -2.43 -7.55 0.68
N LEU A 81 -2.49 -8.57 -0.16
CA LEU A 81 -1.41 -9.53 -0.30
C LEU A 81 -0.56 -9.13 -1.51
N ILE A 82 0.74 -9.03 -1.28
CA ILE A 82 1.73 -8.68 -2.31
C ILE A 82 2.61 -9.90 -2.51
N GLU A 83 2.50 -10.50 -3.69
CA GLU A 83 3.36 -11.60 -4.11
C GLU A 83 4.47 -11.04 -4.99
N SER A 84 5.70 -11.05 -4.46
CA SER A 84 6.87 -10.59 -5.19
C SER A 84 7.50 -11.74 -5.96
N ARG A 85 7.64 -11.59 -7.28
CA ARG A 85 8.25 -12.63 -8.12
C ARG A 85 9.76 -12.69 -7.94
N ALA A 86 10.32 -13.86 -8.17
CA ALA A 86 11.75 -14.08 -8.06
C ALA A 86 12.53 -13.12 -8.97
N GLY A 87 13.53 -12.44 -8.42
CA GLY A 87 14.31 -11.43 -9.13
C GLY A 87 13.70 -10.04 -9.16
N SER A 88 12.48 -9.85 -8.64
CA SER A 88 11.93 -8.52 -8.39
C SER A 88 12.75 -7.81 -7.31
N GLY A 89 13.08 -6.54 -7.54
CA GLY A 89 13.71 -5.68 -6.54
C GLY A 89 12.69 -4.93 -5.68
N GLY A 90 13.17 -3.91 -4.95
CA GLY A 90 12.35 -2.98 -4.18
C GLY A 90 12.04 -3.44 -2.78
N ILE A 91 11.25 -2.60 -2.08
CA ILE A 91 11.00 -2.75 -0.64
C ILE A 91 10.32 -4.07 -0.25
N TYR A 92 9.56 -4.69 -1.16
CA TYR A 92 8.89 -5.97 -0.88
C TYR A 92 9.87 -7.16 -0.90
N ALA A 93 10.76 -7.19 -1.89
CA ALA A 93 11.81 -8.21 -1.97
C ALA A 93 12.80 -8.06 -0.82
N GLU A 94 13.15 -6.84 -0.44
CA GLU A 94 13.97 -6.55 0.73
C GLU A 94 13.30 -7.08 2.00
N HIS A 95 12.00 -6.82 2.19
CA HIS A 95 11.24 -7.33 3.34
C HIS A 95 11.26 -8.85 3.42
N LEU A 96 11.00 -9.55 2.28
CA LEU A 96 11.04 -11.01 2.24
C LEU A 96 12.41 -11.57 2.59
N ALA A 97 13.49 -10.92 2.13
CA ALA A 97 14.85 -11.34 2.42
C ALA A 97 15.23 -11.15 3.89
N ASP A 98 14.81 -10.02 4.49
CA ASP A 98 15.22 -9.65 5.84
C ASP A 98 14.32 -10.22 6.94
N ARG A 99 13.01 -10.35 6.67
CA ARG A 99 11.99 -10.66 7.68
C ARG A 99 11.12 -11.86 7.33
N GLY A 100 11.16 -12.34 6.08
CA GLY A 100 10.26 -13.37 5.57
C GLY A 100 8.86 -12.84 5.27
N GLU A 101 7.89 -13.76 5.17
CA GLU A 101 6.47 -13.41 4.95
C GLU A 101 5.88 -12.70 6.17
N GLY A 102 5.05 -11.69 5.93
CA GLY A 102 4.35 -11.01 7.02
C GLY A 102 3.92 -9.59 6.70
N ILE A 103 3.51 -8.87 7.75
CA ILE A 103 3.06 -7.48 7.65
C ILE A 103 4.24 -6.60 7.21
N HIS A 104 4.04 -5.93 6.07
CA HIS A 104 5.00 -4.98 5.51
C HIS A 104 4.63 -3.54 5.88
N HIS A 105 3.36 -3.16 5.72
CA HIS A 105 2.93 -1.78 5.92
C HIS A 105 1.50 -1.66 6.46
N VAL A 106 1.20 -0.47 6.96
CA VAL A 106 -0.16 -0.01 7.22
C VAL A 106 -0.49 1.12 6.23
N GLY A 107 -1.66 1.04 5.60
CA GLY A 107 -2.10 1.98 4.57
C GLY A 107 -3.17 2.94 5.08
N PHE A 108 -3.10 4.18 4.58
CA PHE A 108 -4.03 5.27 4.87
C PHE A 108 -4.58 5.86 3.58
N PHE A 109 -5.89 5.79 3.37
CA PHE A 109 -6.52 6.43 2.22
C PHE A 109 -6.65 7.92 2.46
N VAL A 110 -6.06 8.70 1.56
CA VAL A 110 -6.00 10.17 1.65
C VAL A 110 -6.66 10.82 0.43
N SER A 111 -7.22 11.99 0.60
CA SER A 111 -7.84 12.76 -0.49
C SER A 111 -6.88 13.72 -1.20
N ASN A 112 -5.73 13.99 -0.60
CA ASN A 112 -4.71 14.87 -1.16
C ASN A 112 -3.32 14.41 -0.75
N LEU A 113 -2.73 13.55 -1.59
CA LEU A 113 -1.40 12.98 -1.37
C LEU A 113 -0.33 14.09 -1.37
N ASP A 114 -0.39 15.02 -2.32
CA ASP A 114 0.63 16.08 -2.45
C ASP A 114 0.75 16.93 -1.18
N LYS A 115 -0.39 17.22 -0.53
CA LYS A 115 -0.39 17.93 0.76
C LYS A 115 0.31 17.13 1.86
N LYS A 116 0.12 15.79 1.86
CA LYS A 116 0.78 14.91 2.84
C LYS A 116 2.27 14.84 2.60
N LEU A 117 2.69 14.66 1.33
CA LEU A 117 4.10 14.65 0.93
C LEU A 117 4.80 15.96 1.29
N ALA A 118 4.17 17.09 0.98
CA ALA A 118 4.72 18.40 1.31
C ALA A 118 4.87 18.63 2.83
N ALA A 119 3.95 18.09 3.63
CA ALA A 119 4.03 18.17 5.09
C ALA A 119 5.19 17.34 5.65
N LEU A 120 5.39 16.12 5.14
CA LEU A 120 6.51 15.25 5.52
C LEU A 120 7.85 15.81 5.06
N GLY A 121 7.94 16.32 3.83
CA GLY A 121 9.17 16.91 3.29
C GLY A 121 9.68 18.09 4.12
N LYS A 122 8.79 18.87 4.76
CA LYS A 122 9.18 19.93 5.70
C LYS A 122 9.89 19.44 6.94
N THR A 123 9.73 18.16 7.29
CA THR A 123 10.42 17.52 8.41
C THR A 123 11.67 16.75 8.00
N GLY A 124 12.02 16.78 6.71
CA GLY A 124 13.13 16.01 6.15
C GLY A 124 12.82 14.52 5.98
N ILE A 125 11.56 14.12 6.09
CA ILE A 125 11.15 12.72 5.89
C ILE A 125 10.81 12.52 4.41
N GLU A 126 11.60 11.69 3.73
CA GLU A 126 11.44 11.37 2.31
C GLU A 126 10.78 9.98 2.12
N PRO A 127 10.04 9.76 1.03
CA PRO A 127 9.46 8.45 0.76
C PRO A 127 10.54 7.42 0.41
N ILE A 128 10.40 6.21 0.99
CA ILE A 128 11.26 5.08 0.61
C ILE A 128 10.86 4.48 -0.73
N GLN A 129 9.57 4.57 -1.08
CA GLN A 129 9.06 4.22 -2.41
C GLN A 129 7.81 5.04 -2.73
N SER A 130 7.64 5.40 -3.99
CA SER A 130 6.42 6.02 -4.50
C SER A 130 6.12 5.56 -5.93
N GLY A 131 4.85 5.62 -6.31
CA GLY A 131 4.42 5.21 -7.63
C GLY A 131 3.03 5.71 -8.01
N GLU A 132 2.69 5.43 -9.26
CA GLU A 132 1.37 5.70 -9.82
C GLU A 132 0.89 4.48 -10.62
N ILE A 133 -0.35 4.09 -10.40
CA ILE A 133 -1.02 3.01 -11.12
C ILE A 133 -2.22 3.62 -11.85
N ARG A 134 -2.30 3.37 -13.15
CA ARG A 134 -3.45 3.76 -13.97
C ARG A 134 -4.26 2.52 -14.30
N SER A 135 -5.54 2.54 -13.92
CA SER A 135 -6.47 1.48 -14.25
C SER A 135 -7.06 1.66 -15.66
N ARG A 136 -7.53 0.58 -16.27
CA ARG A 136 -8.20 0.63 -17.58
C ARG A 136 -9.50 1.43 -17.52
N GLY A 137 -10.19 1.43 -16.37
CA GLY A 137 -11.39 2.22 -16.10
C GLY A 137 -11.13 3.69 -15.85
N GLY A 138 -9.87 4.16 -15.98
CA GLY A 138 -9.48 5.57 -15.87
C GLY A 138 -9.23 6.05 -14.45
N ALA A 139 -9.25 5.16 -13.45
CA ALA A 139 -8.82 5.53 -12.10
C ALA A 139 -7.29 5.64 -12.04
N VAL A 140 -6.81 6.62 -11.30
CA VAL A 140 -5.39 6.86 -11.03
C VAL A 140 -5.16 6.71 -9.54
N THR A 141 -4.33 5.76 -9.16
CA THR A 141 -3.90 5.54 -7.78
C THR A 141 -2.45 5.96 -7.64
N ARG A 142 -2.19 6.93 -6.78
CA ARG A 142 -0.86 7.39 -6.40
C ARG A 142 -0.59 6.97 -4.97
N TYR A 143 0.62 6.56 -4.69
CA TYR A 143 1.00 6.11 -3.36
C TYR A 143 2.43 6.48 -2.99
N ALA A 144 2.70 6.53 -1.70
CA ALA A 144 4.04 6.74 -1.17
C ALA A 144 4.20 6.05 0.18
N TYR A 145 5.33 5.35 0.31
CA TYR A 145 5.74 4.63 1.52
C TYR A 145 6.75 5.43 2.32
N TYR A 146 6.60 5.43 3.63
CA TYR A 146 7.49 6.08 4.57
C TYR A 146 7.81 5.15 5.73
N GLU A 147 9.04 5.18 6.20
CA GLU A 147 9.41 4.61 7.49
C GLU A 147 9.22 5.65 8.58
N THR A 148 8.57 5.23 9.70
CA THR A 148 8.35 6.15 10.83
C THR A 148 9.63 6.41 11.64
N GLY A 149 10.66 5.58 11.43
CA GLY A 149 11.97 5.71 12.06
C GLY A 149 12.01 5.31 13.55
N GLY A 150 13.21 4.97 14.02
CA GLY A 150 13.45 4.63 15.42
C GLY A 150 12.95 3.26 15.87
N PRO A 151 13.05 2.95 17.19
CA PRO A 151 12.51 1.71 17.74
C PRO A 151 11.02 1.58 17.53
N GLY A 152 10.55 0.41 17.07
CA GLY A 152 9.15 0.17 16.75
C GLY A 152 8.69 0.81 15.44
N SER A 153 9.64 1.13 14.55
CA SER A 153 9.33 1.67 13.22
C SER A 153 8.36 0.79 12.46
N ILE A 154 7.38 1.43 11.83
CA ILE A 154 6.47 0.82 10.86
C ILE A 154 6.63 1.50 9.51
N VAL A 155 6.30 0.78 8.45
CA VAL A 155 6.13 1.37 7.12
C VAL A 155 4.70 1.86 7.01
N ALA A 156 4.52 3.14 6.74
CA ALA A 156 3.24 3.79 6.49
C ALA A 156 3.09 4.06 5.00
N GLU A 157 1.94 3.70 4.40
CA GLU A 157 1.60 4.02 3.03
C GLU A 157 0.47 5.05 2.97
N PHE A 158 0.66 6.11 2.20
CA PHE A 158 -0.41 7.04 1.85
C PHE A 158 -0.89 6.76 0.43
N ILE A 159 -2.20 6.51 0.28
CA ILE A 159 -2.82 6.08 -0.97
C ILE A 159 -3.90 7.08 -1.36
N GLU A 160 -3.78 7.68 -2.54
CA GLU A 160 -4.80 8.52 -3.14
C GLU A 160 -5.30 7.87 -4.43
N THR A 161 -6.59 7.59 -4.52
CA THR A 161 -7.22 7.12 -5.75
C THR A 161 -8.21 8.14 -6.26
N LYS A 162 -8.07 8.56 -7.51
CA LYS A 162 -8.96 9.49 -8.20
C LYS A 162 -9.57 8.85 -9.43
N LEU A 163 -10.84 9.13 -9.67
CA LEU A 163 -11.54 8.85 -10.93
C LEU A 163 -12.01 10.17 -11.52
N ALA A 164 -11.59 10.49 -12.74
CA ALA A 164 -11.84 11.79 -13.37
C ALA A 164 -11.45 13.00 -12.46
N GLY A 165 -10.35 12.87 -11.71
CA GLY A 165 -9.87 13.91 -10.80
C GLY A 165 -10.56 13.96 -9.42
N ILE A 166 -11.62 13.18 -9.20
CA ILE A 166 -12.38 13.15 -7.95
C ILE A 166 -11.84 12.03 -7.05
N PRO A 167 -11.50 12.29 -5.77
CA PRO A 167 -11.08 11.25 -4.84
C PRO A 167 -12.21 10.23 -4.59
N VAL A 168 -11.94 8.93 -4.80
CA VAL A 168 -12.96 7.87 -4.69
C VAL A 168 -12.63 6.81 -3.62
N GLY A 169 -11.39 6.73 -3.18
CA GLY A 169 -10.92 5.68 -2.26
C GLY A 169 -11.00 4.27 -2.86
N MET A 170 -10.61 3.27 -2.07
CA MET A 170 -10.57 1.87 -2.48
C MET A 170 -11.53 1.01 -1.65
N SER A 171 -12.83 1.33 -1.69
CA SER A 171 -13.85 0.55 -0.99
C SER A 171 -14.17 -0.76 -1.71
N ARG A 172 -14.82 -1.71 -1.00
CA ARG A 172 -15.35 -2.95 -1.63
C ARG A 172 -16.23 -2.65 -2.84
N PHE A 173 -16.99 -1.56 -2.79
CA PHE A 173 -17.86 -1.15 -3.89
C PHE A 173 -17.03 -0.74 -5.12
N MET A 174 -15.97 0.04 -4.93
CA MET A 174 -15.05 0.42 -6.01
C MET A 174 -14.34 -0.80 -6.62
N MET A 175 -13.91 -1.75 -5.79
CA MET A 175 -13.33 -3.00 -6.29
C MET A 175 -14.31 -3.84 -7.10
N LYS A 176 -15.60 -3.84 -6.70
CA LYS A 176 -16.66 -4.50 -7.48
C LYS A 176 -16.86 -3.82 -8.84
N ILE A 177 -16.86 -2.49 -8.90
CA ILE A 177 -16.89 -1.75 -10.17
C ILE A 177 -15.67 -2.08 -11.01
N GLY A 178 -14.46 -2.03 -10.44
CA GLY A 178 -13.21 -2.38 -11.10
C GLY A 178 -13.23 -3.80 -11.70
N SER A 179 -13.92 -4.74 -11.06
CA SER A 179 -14.08 -6.09 -11.63
C SER A 179 -15.03 -6.16 -12.84
N LEU A 180 -15.91 -5.17 -13.00
CA LEU A 180 -16.79 -5.05 -14.18
C LEU A 180 -16.10 -4.32 -15.34
N THR A 181 -15.16 -3.43 -15.04
CA THR A 181 -14.39 -2.66 -16.03
C THR A 181 -13.12 -3.36 -16.48
N GLY A 182 -12.77 -4.51 -15.88
CA GLY A 182 -11.56 -5.26 -16.19
C GLY A 182 -10.31 -4.78 -15.44
N ASP A 183 -10.46 -3.84 -14.49
CA ASP A 183 -9.36 -3.34 -13.66
C ASP A 183 -8.96 -4.32 -12.56
N ALA A 184 -9.84 -5.25 -12.22
CA ALA A 184 -9.59 -6.29 -11.24
C ALA A 184 -10.25 -7.61 -11.66
N GLU A 185 -9.58 -8.71 -11.37
CA GLU A 185 -10.14 -10.05 -11.49
C GLU A 185 -10.72 -10.49 -10.15
N LYS A 186 -11.98 -10.91 -10.14
CA LYS A 186 -12.65 -11.39 -8.94
C LYS A 186 -12.35 -12.86 -8.69
N ILE A 187 -11.80 -13.15 -7.52
CA ILE A 187 -11.48 -14.50 -7.04
C ILE A 187 -12.42 -14.86 -5.90
N ARG A 188 -13.02 -16.04 -5.94
CA ARG A 188 -13.81 -16.63 -4.85
C ARG A 188 -13.16 -17.94 -4.41
N LEU A 189 -13.09 -18.14 -3.11
CA LEU A 189 -12.59 -19.34 -2.46
C LEU A 189 -13.71 -20.04 -1.71
#